data_97bf45acfcb66d3ee45ec376a68598f6
#
_entry.id   97bf45acfcb66d3ee45ec376a68598f6
#
_cell.length_a   1.000
_cell.length_b   1.000
_cell.length_c   1.000
_cell.angle_alpha   90.00
_cell.angle_beta   90.00
_cell.angle_gamma   90.00
#
_symmetry.space_group_name_H-M   'P 1'
#
loop_
_entity.id
_entity.type
_entity.pdbx_description
1 polymer ?
#
loop_
_entity_poly.entity_id
_entity_poly.type
_entity_poly.pdbx_seq_one_letter_code
_entity_poly.pdbx_strand_id
1 'polypeptide(L)'
;MPQPVDLGYAATLEPKLAVDYFRSKGYVISWNWQETKAATHARAFTVAKAVRMDVLTSIQSEVDRAASEGTTEREFIKTLTPRLQAQGWWGKQMIVDSAGGIEEVQLGSPARLATIYRTNLATSYQAGRYQQQLGSAETHPYWQYIAIMDGNTRKSHAAMHGRVFRFDDPIWDTLYPPNDWGCRCRVRVLTAEQVKRMGLKVESSVGAITTQTVESGVDKRTGEVYESDVTTFTRGKQRMTTGTGWANNAGQLAMGSDVNMARKLVELQNRELRQQVIQSLNDAPARQAAFSQWVGNVLTTRSTGNSVQPLGFMAEELATAVEARTGKPAARLLALSEKELVQAGRVKRQKKGLSLTLAEYQALPRIVANPSAVLWDTQTQRLMYISGDAGSTLKTVVNAPWQSGRVDTLDVVVTPQRVPLSALKKGMDSGQYELLQGAL
;
A
#
# COMPACT_ATOMS: atom_id res chain seq x y z
N MET A 1 -10.79 29.06 14.59
CA MET A 1 -9.46 28.61 14.10
C MET A 1 -9.56 27.13 13.83
N PRO A 2 -9.09 26.59 12.70
CA PRO A 2 -9.06 25.15 12.51
C PRO A 2 -8.15 24.57 13.58
N GLN A 3 -8.64 23.61 14.34
CA GLN A 3 -7.83 22.85 15.29
C GLN A 3 -6.70 22.16 14.53
N PRO A 4 -5.46 22.17 15.04
CA PRO A 4 -4.38 21.44 14.39
C PRO A 4 -4.78 19.96 14.24
N VAL A 5 -4.36 19.36 13.13
CA VAL A 5 -4.39 17.89 12.98
C VAL A 5 -3.79 17.32 14.25
N ASP A 6 -4.50 16.38 14.91
CA ASP A 6 -4.01 15.74 16.11
C ASP A 6 -2.71 14.97 15.82
N LEU A 7 -1.61 15.68 15.84
CA LEU A 7 -0.26 15.15 15.64
C LEU A 7 0.16 14.26 16.81
N GLY A 8 -0.46 14.41 17.99
CA GLY A 8 -0.20 13.54 19.13
C GLY A 8 -0.56 12.10 18.84
N TYR A 9 -1.59 11.86 18.00
CA TYR A 9 -1.94 10.53 17.56
C TYR A 9 -1.04 10.01 16.42
N ALA A 10 -0.56 10.88 15.54
CA ALA A 10 0.44 10.52 14.53
C ALA A 10 1.78 10.13 15.17
N ALA A 11 2.14 10.73 16.31
CA ALA A 11 3.34 10.39 17.08
C ALA A 11 3.32 8.98 17.71
N THR A 12 2.18 8.31 17.79
CA THR A 12 2.05 6.92 18.27
C THR A 12 2.24 5.86 17.19
N LEU A 13 2.33 6.27 15.92
CA LEU A 13 2.62 5.39 14.80
C LEU A 13 4.13 5.39 14.56
N GLU A 14 4.68 4.26 14.12
CA GLU A 14 6.04 4.27 13.59
C GLU A 14 6.07 5.23 12.38
N PRO A 15 6.70 6.40 12.48
CA PRO A 15 6.73 7.37 11.38
C PRO A 15 7.44 6.80 10.16
N LYS A 16 8.22 5.74 10.34
CA LYS A 16 8.99 5.07 9.31
C LYS A 16 8.14 4.65 8.10
N LEU A 17 7.02 3.96 8.29
CA LEU A 17 6.19 3.51 7.17
C LEU A 17 5.58 4.69 6.39
N ALA A 18 5.21 5.76 7.09
CA ALA A 18 4.71 6.96 6.45
C ALA A 18 5.82 7.69 5.67
N VAL A 19 7.02 7.75 6.24
CA VAL A 19 8.22 8.35 5.63
C VAL A 19 8.66 7.52 4.42
N ASP A 20 8.75 6.20 4.55
CA ASP A 20 9.11 5.29 3.47
C ASP A 20 8.10 5.39 2.31
N TYR A 21 6.80 5.44 2.63
CA TYR A 21 5.77 5.68 1.62
C TYR A 21 5.98 7.01 0.92
N PHE A 22 6.20 8.11 1.66
CA PHE A 22 6.40 9.41 1.04
C PHE A 22 7.66 9.45 0.16
N ARG A 23 8.76 8.88 0.62
CA ARG A 23 10.05 8.80 -0.12
C ARG A 23 9.98 7.89 -1.34
N SER A 24 9.09 6.92 -1.35
CA SER A 24 8.89 6.04 -2.52
C SER A 24 8.24 6.75 -3.71
N LYS A 25 7.69 7.96 -3.51
CA LYS A 25 7.04 8.73 -4.57
C LYS A 25 8.07 9.32 -5.53
N GLY A 26 7.89 9.06 -6.84
CA GLY A 26 8.54 9.83 -7.90
C GLY A 26 7.95 11.23 -8.07
N TYR A 27 8.34 11.92 -9.11
CA TYR A 27 7.82 13.25 -9.46
C TYR A 27 6.90 13.18 -10.66
N VAL A 28 5.80 13.95 -10.61
CA VAL A 28 4.95 14.26 -11.76
C VAL A 28 4.68 15.74 -11.80
N ILE A 29 4.90 16.35 -12.95
CA ILE A 29 4.57 17.75 -13.21
C ILE A 29 3.12 17.80 -13.71
N SER A 30 2.29 18.62 -13.08
CA SER A 30 0.92 18.87 -13.49
C SER A 30 0.58 20.35 -13.38
N TRP A 31 -0.25 20.85 -14.30
CA TRP A 31 -0.79 22.20 -14.22
C TRP A 31 -1.99 22.25 -13.27
N ASN A 32 -2.93 21.32 -13.43
CA ASN A 32 -4.06 21.14 -12.54
C ASN A 32 -3.94 19.78 -11.81
N TRP A 33 -4.45 19.71 -10.58
CA TRP A 33 -4.38 18.48 -9.80
C TRP A 33 -5.22 17.35 -10.43
N GLN A 34 -6.25 17.68 -11.18
CA GLN A 34 -7.15 16.75 -11.85
C GLN A 34 -6.48 15.99 -13.00
N GLU A 35 -5.44 16.53 -13.60
CA GLU A 35 -4.64 15.86 -14.64
C GLU A 35 -4.00 14.56 -14.12
N THR A 36 -3.83 14.47 -12.82
CA THR A 36 -3.17 13.34 -12.17
C THR A 36 -4.21 12.44 -11.52
N LYS A 37 -4.39 11.23 -12.06
CA LYS A 37 -5.30 10.23 -11.49
C LYS A 37 -4.86 9.80 -10.09
N ALA A 38 -5.81 9.36 -9.25
CA ALA A 38 -5.57 8.93 -7.86
C ALA A 38 -4.42 7.91 -7.72
N ALA A 39 -4.31 6.94 -8.63
CA ALA A 39 -3.23 5.97 -8.64
C ALA A 39 -1.85 6.61 -8.88
N THR A 40 -1.77 7.68 -9.66
CA THR A 40 -0.54 8.43 -9.89
C THR A 40 -0.20 9.29 -8.67
N HIS A 41 -1.19 9.96 -8.06
CA HIS A 41 -0.98 10.69 -6.80
C HIS A 41 -0.46 9.81 -5.66
N ALA A 42 -0.86 8.55 -5.62
CA ALA A 42 -0.35 7.60 -4.62
C ALA A 42 1.15 7.29 -4.80
N ARG A 43 1.69 7.40 -6.02
CA ARG A 43 3.07 7.03 -6.39
C ARG A 43 3.97 8.18 -6.79
N ALA A 44 3.39 9.34 -7.04
CA ALA A 44 4.12 10.52 -7.48
C ALA A 44 3.79 11.71 -6.60
N PHE A 45 4.83 12.47 -6.26
CA PHE A 45 4.68 13.78 -5.65
C PHE A 45 4.40 14.80 -6.75
N THR A 46 3.31 15.50 -6.62
CA THR A 46 2.94 16.60 -7.51
C THR A 46 2.33 17.74 -6.73
N VAL A 47 2.56 18.95 -7.20
CA VAL A 47 1.91 20.16 -6.71
C VAL A 47 1.41 20.90 -7.94
N ALA A 48 0.10 21.07 -8.06
CA ALA A 48 -0.49 21.77 -9.20
C ALA A 48 0.20 23.12 -9.44
N LYS A 49 0.46 23.47 -10.70
CA LYS A 49 1.17 24.70 -11.12
C LYS A 49 2.63 24.81 -10.65
N ALA A 50 3.22 23.77 -10.07
CA ALA A 50 4.65 23.70 -9.77
C ALA A 50 5.38 22.99 -10.92
N VAL A 51 5.45 23.66 -12.07
CA VAL A 51 6.02 23.09 -13.31
C VAL A 51 7.54 23.06 -13.33
N ARG A 52 8.19 23.73 -12.38
CA ARG A 52 9.65 23.75 -12.25
C ARG A 52 10.11 22.74 -11.20
N MET A 53 11.09 21.92 -11.56
CA MET A 53 11.62 20.86 -10.70
C MET A 53 12.25 21.40 -9.40
N ASP A 54 12.90 22.55 -9.44
CA ASP A 54 13.50 23.19 -8.25
C ASP A 54 12.44 23.57 -7.21
N VAL A 55 11.28 24.08 -7.66
CA VAL A 55 10.12 24.38 -6.80
C VAL A 55 9.55 23.10 -6.22
N LEU A 56 9.30 22.11 -7.08
CA LEU A 56 8.72 20.84 -6.65
C LEU A 56 9.61 20.09 -5.65
N THR A 57 10.92 20.05 -5.92
CA THR A 57 11.93 19.46 -5.02
C THR A 57 12.01 20.22 -3.69
N SER A 58 11.95 21.55 -3.71
CA SER A 58 11.96 22.34 -2.49
C SER A 58 10.77 22.02 -1.59
N ILE A 59 9.58 21.90 -2.17
CA ILE A 59 8.37 21.55 -1.41
C ILE A 59 8.45 20.10 -0.91
N GLN A 60 8.88 19.16 -1.74
CA GLN A 60 9.01 17.75 -1.34
C GLN A 60 9.98 17.58 -0.17
N SER A 61 11.15 18.20 -0.23
CA SER A 61 12.14 18.12 0.85
C SER A 61 11.60 18.60 2.19
N GLU A 62 10.80 19.66 2.19
CA GLU A 62 10.20 20.16 3.43
C GLU A 62 9.04 19.27 3.92
N VAL A 63 8.28 18.64 3.01
CA VAL A 63 7.28 17.62 3.40
C VAL A 63 7.95 16.38 3.97
N ASP A 64 9.07 15.92 3.36
CA ASP A 64 9.86 14.80 3.90
C ASP A 64 10.39 15.11 5.30
N ARG A 65 10.92 16.30 5.50
CA ARG A 65 11.37 16.78 6.81
C ARG A 65 10.23 16.84 7.83
N ALA A 66 9.05 17.29 7.40
CA ALA A 66 7.88 17.33 8.27
C ALA A 66 7.42 15.92 8.66
N ALA A 67 7.47 14.96 7.74
CA ALA A 67 7.10 13.56 8.01
C ALA A 67 8.13 12.85 8.90
N SER A 68 9.43 13.08 8.70
CA SER A 68 10.52 12.38 9.40
C SER A 68 10.91 13.03 10.74
N GLU A 69 10.87 14.35 10.83
CA GLU A 69 11.33 15.11 12.00
C GLU A 69 10.18 15.72 12.82
N GLY A 70 8.92 15.61 12.33
CA GLY A 70 7.77 16.19 13.01
C GLY A 70 7.69 17.71 12.93
N THR A 71 8.25 18.32 11.87
CA THR A 71 8.18 19.77 11.66
C THR A 71 6.74 20.25 11.62
N THR A 72 6.42 21.29 12.38
CA THR A 72 5.06 21.82 12.46
C THR A 72 4.64 22.55 11.17
N GLU A 73 3.35 22.66 10.91
CA GLU A 73 2.80 23.40 9.76
C GLU A 73 3.31 24.85 9.73
N ARG A 74 3.41 25.48 10.89
CA ARG A 74 3.90 26.86 11.00
C ARG A 74 5.37 26.98 10.58
N GLU A 75 6.20 26.06 10.99
CA GLU A 75 7.63 26.00 10.62
C GLU A 75 7.79 25.67 9.14
N PHE A 76 7.03 24.72 8.62
CA PHE A 76 6.99 24.37 7.20
C PHE A 76 6.69 25.59 6.33
N ILE A 77 5.63 26.36 6.67
CA ILE A 77 5.27 27.57 5.93
C ILE A 77 6.37 28.62 6.07
N LYS A 78 6.90 28.84 7.29
CA LYS A 78 7.95 29.83 7.56
C LYS A 78 9.22 29.56 6.76
N THR A 79 9.63 28.29 6.66
CA THR A 79 10.85 27.89 5.94
C THR A 79 10.68 27.97 4.42
N LEU A 80 9.54 27.51 3.90
CA LEU A 80 9.31 27.47 2.46
C LEU A 80 8.99 28.84 1.84
N THR A 81 8.31 29.72 2.55
CA THR A 81 7.86 31.00 1.99
C THR A 81 9.00 31.80 1.33
N PRO A 82 10.13 32.12 2.00
CA PRO A 82 11.19 32.90 1.39
C PRO A 82 11.86 32.17 0.22
N ARG A 83 11.99 30.85 0.30
CA ARG A 83 12.58 30.04 -0.78
C ARG A 83 11.72 30.05 -2.03
N LEU A 84 10.41 29.88 -1.90
CA LEU A 84 9.47 29.89 -3.03
C LEU A 84 9.29 31.30 -3.63
N GLN A 85 9.40 32.34 -2.80
CA GLN A 85 9.45 33.72 -3.26
C GLN A 85 10.69 33.98 -4.13
N ALA A 86 11.86 33.54 -3.67
CA ALA A 86 13.12 33.65 -4.43
C ALA A 86 13.09 32.83 -5.74
N GLN A 87 12.36 31.72 -5.76
CA GLN A 87 12.14 30.88 -6.95
C GLN A 87 11.05 31.45 -7.87
N GLY A 88 10.41 32.59 -7.51
CA GLY A 88 9.33 33.20 -8.32
C GLY A 88 8.00 32.41 -8.27
N TRP A 89 7.83 31.47 -7.34
CA TRP A 89 6.60 30.68 -7.21
C TRP A 89 5.77 31.14 -6.01
N TRP A 90 5.34 32.40 -6.04
CA TRP A 90 4.60 33.02 -4.93
C TRP A 90 3.58 34.03 -5.39
N GLY A 91 2.46 34.13 -4.67
CA GLY A 91 1.43 35.14 -4.93
C GLY A 91 0.60 34.84 -6.17
N LYS A 92 -0.12 35.85 -6.62
CA LYS A 92 -0.84 35.83 -7.88
C LYS A 92 0.08 36.30 -9.00
N GLN A 93 0.08 35.59 -10.11
CA GLN A 93 0.89 35.95 -11.29
C GLN A 93 0.06 35.75 -12.56
N MET A 94 0.33 36.64 -13.52
CA MET A 94 -0.20 36.52 -14.87
C MET A 94 0.70 35.54 -15.64
N ILE A 95 0.15 34.43 -16.09
CA ILE A 95 0.88 33.43 -16.87
C ILE A 95 0.35 33.47 -18.29
N VAL A 96 1.27 33.54 -19.24
CA VAL A 96 0.96 33.44 -20.67
C VAL A 96 1.24 32.04 -21.13
N ASP A 97 0.24 31.36 -21.69
CA ASP A 97 0.40 30.04 -22.27
C ASP A 97 1.03 30.08 -23.67
N SER A 98 1.35 28.90 -24.22
CA SER A 98 1.93 28.77 -25.56
C SER A 98 1.01 29.24 -26.70
N ALA A 99 -0.29 29.41 -26.44
CA ALA A 99 -1.28 29.90 -27.40
C ALA A 99 -1.56 31.40 -27.25
N GLY A 100 -0.85 32.09 -26.33
CA GLY A 100 -1.01 33.54 -26.05
C GLY A 100 -2.16 33.85 -25.07
N GLY A 101 -2.81 32.84 -24.51
CA GLY A 101 -3.83 33.02 -23.46
C GLY A 101 -3.21 33.53 -22.17
N ILE A 102 -3.86 34.50 -21.51
CA ILE A 102 -3.38 35.06 -20.24
C ILE A 102 -4.30 34.63 -19.11
N GLU A 103 -3.73 33.98 -18.08
CA GLU A 103 -4.46 33.52 -16.89
C GLU A 103 -3.82 34.13 -15.62
N GLU A 104 -4.64 34.73 -14.75
CA GLU A 104 -4.19 35.08 -13.39
C GLU A 104 -4.24 33.81 -12.53
N VAL A 105 -3.09 33.31 -12.08
CA VAL A 105 -2.99 32.11 -11.26
C VAL A 105 -2.44 32.41 -9.87
N GLN A 106 -3.03 31.78 -8.84
CA GLN A 106 -2.46 31.73 -7.51
C GLN A 106 -1.37 30.65 -7.47
N LEU A 107 -0.12 31.05 -7.34
CA LEU A 107 1.01 30.17 -7.09
C LEU A 107 1.15 29.85 -5.60
N GLY A 108 2.26 30.14 -4.94
CA GLY A 108 2.42 29.93 -3.50
C GLY A 108 1.57 30.89 -2.67
N SER A 109 1.08 30.41 -1.54
CA SER A 109 0.47 31.21 -0.47
C SER A 109 0.48 30.41 0.85
N PRO A 110 0.36 31.04 2.03
CA PRO A 110 0.30 30.32 3.30
C PRO A 110 -0.82 29.29 3.34
N ALA A 111 -2.02 29.61 2.85
CA ALA A 111 -3.16 28.70 2.80
C ALA A 111 -2.88 27.48 1.89
N ARG A 112 -2.22 27.72 0.76
CA ARG A 112 -1.87 26.64 -0.17
C ARG A 112 -0.79 25.75 0.40
N LEU A 113 0.23 26.30 1.06
CA LEU A 113 1.25 25.54 1.76
C LEU A 113 0.66 24.71 2.90
N ALA A 114 -0.30 25.25 3.66
CA ALA A 114 -1.04 24.52 4.67
C ALA A 114 -1.79 23.31 4.07
N THR A 115 -2.42 23.50 2.91
CA THR A 115 -3.11 22.40 2.20
C THR A 115 -2.12 21.33 1.75
N ILE A 116 -0.97 21.71 1.17
CA ILE A 116 0.09 20.79 0.75
C ILE A 116 0.61 19.98 1.94
N TYR A 117 0.93 20.66 3.04
CA TYR A 117 1.40 20.04 4.28
C TYR A 117 0.39 19.01 4.80
N ARG A 118 -0.85 19.43 5.07
CA ARG A 118 -1.90 18.57 5.65
C ARG A 118 -2.24 17.38 4.78
N THR A 119 -2.36 17.60 3.47
CA THR A 119 -2.73 16.54 2.52
C THR A 119 -1.64 15.47 2.44
N ASN A 120 -0.39 15.88 2.26
CA ASN A 120 0.71 14.93 2.11
C ASN A 120 0.97 14.15 3.40
N LEU A 121 0.99 14.82 4.55
CA LEU A 121 1.18 14.14 5.83
C LEU A 121 0.00 13.19 6.13
N ALA A 122 -1.26 13.65 6.03
CA ALA A 122 -2.41 12.80 6.28
C ALA A 122 -2.41 11.56 5.37
N THR A 123 -2.15 11.73 4.08
CA THR A 123 -2.11 10.62 3.13
C THR A 123 -0.97 9.66 3.46
N SER A 124 0.24 10.17 3.75
CA SER A 124 1.40 9.33 4.08
C SER A 124 1.21 8.55 5.38
N TYR A 125 0.70 9.19 6.42
CA TYR A 125 0.39 8.51 7.68
C TYR A 125 -0.68 7.43 7.51
N GLN A 126 -1.74 7.71 6.77
CA GLN A 126 -2.80 6.72 6.55
C GLN A 126 -2.34 5.57 5.64
N ALA A 127 -1.46 5.83 4.68
CA ALA A 127 -0.87 4.79 3.86
C ALA A 127 0.02 3.84 4.69
N GLY A 128 0.92 4.37 5.52
CA GLY A 128 1.73 3.58 6.43
C GLY A 128 0.87 2.80 7.44
N ARG A 129 -0.18 3.44 7.94
CA ARG A 129 -1.13 2.82 8.87
C ARG A 129 -1.91 1.67 8.24
N TYR A 130 -2.36 1.81 6.99
CA TYR A 130 -3.02 0.74 6.26
C TYR A 130 -2.13 -0.50 6.15
N GLN A 131 -0.86 -0.31 5.79
CA GLN A 131 0.11 -1.40 5.70
C GLN A 131 0.31 -2.10 7.05
N GLN A 132 0.45 -1.33 8.13
CA GLN A 132 0.57 -1.87 9.49
C GLN A 132 -0.68 -2.64 9.92
N GLN A 133 -1.86 -2.11 9.64
CA GLN A 133 -3.14 -2.73 9.97
C GLN A 133 -3.38 -4.02 9.18
N LEU A 134 -3.01 -4.01 7.90
CA LEU A 134 -3.08 -5.21 7.06
C LEU A 134 -2.13 -6.31 7.58
N GLY A 135 -0.93 -5.96 8.00
CA GLY A 135 0.02 -6.91 8.62
C GLY A 135 -0.47 -7.52 9.94
N SER A 136 -1.44 -6.89 10.62
CA SER A 136 -2.06 -7.41 11.84
C SER A 136 -3.47 -8.02 11.62
N ALA A 137 -3.93 -8.13 10.39
CA ALA A 137 -5.30 -8.53 10.07
C ALA A 137 -5.68 -9.94 10.57
N GLU A 138 -4.70 -10.84 10.72
CA GLU A 138 -4.91 -12.16 11.29
C GLU A 138 -5.40 -12.10 12.75
N THR A 139 -4.80 -11.25 13.55
CA THR A 139 -5.15 -11.10 14.97
C THR A 139 -6.20 -10.02 15.21
N HIS A 140 -6.30 -9.05 14.30
CA HIS A 140 -7.21 -7.91 14.37
C HIS A 140 -8.06 -7.79 13.09
N PRO A 141 -8.96 -8.74 12.82
CA PRO A 141 -9.68 -8.82 11.55
C PRO A 141 -10.80 -7.79 11.40
N TYR A 142 -11.12 -7.04 12.42
CA TYR A 142 -12.19 -6.05 12.39
C TYR A 142 -11.65 -4.64 12.45
N TRP A 143 -12.07 -3.83 11.49
CA TRP A 143 -11.65 -2.45 11.35
C TRP A 143 -12.82 -1.52 11.59
N GLN A 144 -12.59 -0.51 12.45
CA GLN A 144 -13.60 0.46 12.83
C GLN A 144 -13.25 1.83 12.27
N TYR A 145 -14.21 2.45 11.57
CA TYR A 145 -14.08 3.81 11.10
C TYR A 145 -14.23 4.79 12.27
N ILE A 146 -13.27 5.68 12.45
CA ILE A 146 -13.24 6.69 13.51
C ILE A 146 -13.19 8.08 12.89
N ALA A 147 -14.27 8.84 13.02
CA ALA A 147 -14.27 10.27 12.75
C ALA A 147 -13.95 11.06 14.02
N ILE A 148 -13.32 12.22 13.86
CA ILE A 148 -13.21 13.19 14.96
C ILE A 148 -14.58 13.87 15.08
N MET A 149 -15.25 13.70 16.22
CA MET A 149 -16.61 14.19 16.44
C MET A 149 -16.59 15.63 16.98
N ASP A 150 -16.19 16.58 16.12
CA ASP A 150 -16.21 18.01 16.41
C ASP A 150 -16.98 18.79 15.35
N GLY A 151 -17.15 20.10 15.56
CA GLY A 151 -17.90 20.99 14.65
C GLY A 151 -17.30 21.17 13.25
N ASN A 152 -16.05 20.70 13.03
CA ASN A 152 -15.37 20.77 11.75
C ASN A 152 -15.48 19.48 10.93
N THR A 153 -16.05 18.43 11.51
CA THR A 153 -16.24 17.16 10.81
C THR A 153 -17.52 17.17 9.98
N ARG A 154 -17.39 16.83 8.71
CA ARG A 154 -18.54 16.74 7.79
C ARG A 154 -19.56 15.74 8.32
N LYS A 155 -20.84 16.08 8.24
CA LYS A 155 -21.93 15.18 8.71
C LYS A 155 -21.89 13.81 8.06
N SER A 156 -21.50 13.71 6.78
CA SER A 156 -21.31 12.45 6.06
C SER A 156 -20.21 11.59 6.68
N HIS A 157 -19.07 12.19 7.04
CA HIS A 157 -17.97 11.48 7.72
C HIS A 157 -18.34 11.07 9.16
N ALA A 158 -19.06 11.95 9.87
CA ALA A 158 -19.56 11.64 11.21
C ALA A 158 -20.54 10.44 11.19
N ALA A 159 -21.33 10.26 10.12
CA ALA A 159 -22.23 9.12 9.96
C ALA A 159 -21.51 7.76 9.84
N MET A 160 -20.22 7.77 9.53
CA MET A 160 -19.39 6.56 9.50
C MET A 160 -18.77 6.23 10.86
N HIS A 161 -18.78 7.16 11.80
CA HIS A 161 -18.14 6.97 13.11
C HIS A 161 -18.68 5.74 13.82
N GLY A 162 -17.78 4.89 14.29
CA GLY A 162 -18.10 3.69 15.06
C GLY A 162 -18.46 2.45 14.24
N ARG A 163 -18.70 2.59 12.92
CA ARG A 163 -18.99 1.43 12.06
C ARG A 163 -17.83 0.49 11.97
N VAL A 164 -18.10 -0.80 12.00
CA VAL A 164 -17.12 -1.87 11.97
C VAL A 164 -17.36 -2.76 10.78
N PHE A 165 -16.31 -3.00 10.01
CA PHE A 165 -16.28 -3.94 8.89
C PHE A 165 -15.09 -4.88 9.05
N ARG A 166 -15.12 -6.04 8.37
CA ARG A 166 -13.91 -6.84 8.27
C ARG A 166 -12.84 -6.09 7.48
N PHE A 167 -11.57 -6.42 7.72
CA PHE A 167 -10.42 -5.80 7.04
C PHE A 167 -10.45 -5.99 5.51
N ASP A 168 -11.09 -7.05 5.03
CA ASP A 168 -11.25 -7.44 3.63
C ASP A 168 -12.59 -6.96 3.00
N ASP A 169 -13.37 -6.16 3.72
CA ASP A 169 -14.61 -5.60 3.18
C ASP A 169 -14.30 -4.56 2.08
N PRO A 170 -15.01 -4.58 0.93
CA PRO A 170 -14.78 -3.68 -0.19
C PRO A 170 -14.84 -2.19 0.15
N ILE A 171 -15.43 -1.81 1.28
CA ILE A 171 -15.47 -0.41 1.75
C ILE A 171 -14.07 0.19 1.87
N TRP A 172 -13.07 -0.61 2.24
CA TRP A 172 -11.71 -0.15 2.46
C TRP A 172 -10.93 0.12 1.18
N ASP A 173 -11.43 -0.31 0.03
CA ASP A 173 -10.81 -0.02 -1.26
C ASP A 173 -10.95 1.47 -1.63
N THR A 174 -12.04 2.10 -1.21
CA THR A 174 -12.38 3.46 -1.62
C THR A 174 -12.69 4.41 -0.48
N LEU A 175 -13.12 3.90 0.69
CA LEU A 175 -13.48 4.73 1.85
C LEU A 175 -12.49 4.62 3.02
N TYR A 176 -11.30 4.04 2.82
CA TYR A 176 -10.23 4.15 3.80
C TYR A 176 -9.71 5.60 3.83
N PRO A 177 -9.72 6.28 5.00
CA PRO A 177 -9.34 7.71 5.06
C PRO A 177 -7.93 7.99 4.53
N PRO A 178 -7.67 9.21 3.99
CA PRO A 178 -8.55 10.38 3.89
C PRO A 178 -9.58 10.26 2.78
N ASN A 179 -10.82 10.72 3.03
CA ASN A 179 -11.92 10.60 2.07
C ASN A 179 -12.33 11.94 1.44
N ASP A 180 -11.62 13.02 1.77
CA ASP A 180 -11.81 14.35 1.21
C ASP A 180 -10.70 15.29 1.72
N TRP A 181 -10.60 16.48 1.15
CA TRP A 181 -9.66 17.53 1.58
C TRP A 181 -9.84 17.87 3.07
N GLY A 182 -8.73 17.85 3.81
CA GLY A 182 -8.73 18.12 5.26
C GLY A 182 -9.42 17.04 6.10
N CYS A 183 -9.62 15.85 5.57
CA CYS A 183 -10.18 14.72 6.33
C CYS A 183 -9.24 14.32 7.49
N ARG A 184 -9.81 14.21 8.70
CA ARG A 184 -9.10 13.80 9.94
C ARG A 184 -9.57 12.45 10.47
N CYS A 185 -10.32 11.70 9.67
CA CYS A 185 -10.80 10.37 10.02
C CYS A 185 -9.64 9.36 10.00
N ARG A 186 -9.84 8.26 10.71
CA ARG A 186 -8.86 7.16 10.79
C ARG A 186 -9.58 5.82 10.92
N VAL A 187 -8.82 4.74 10.81
CA VAL A 187 -9.29 3.38 11.09
C VAL A 187 -8.62 2.85 12.36
N ARG A 188 -9.38 2.17 13.20
CA ARG A 188 -8.92 1.43 14.38
C ARG A 188 -9.14 -0.05 14.13
N VAL A 189 -8.14 -0.88 14.45
CA VAL A 189 -8.25 -2.34 14.37
C VAL A 189 -8.72 -2.94 15.69
N LEU A 190 -9.47 -4.05 15.62
CA LEU A 190 -10.08 -4.72 16.77
C LEU A 190 -9.94 -6.24 16.62
N THR A 191 -9.72 -6.92 17.74
CA THR A 191 -9.85 -8.38 17.83
C THR A 191 -11.33 -8.80 17.91
N ALA A 192 -11.60 -10.08 17.69
CA ALA A 192 -12.96 -10.63 17.83
C ALA A 192 -13.50 -10.46 19.27
N GLU A 193 -12.64 -10.63 20.27
CA GLU A 193 -13.00 -10.45 21.67
C GLU A 193 -13.33 -9.00 22.00
N GLN A 194 -12.60 -8.05 21.42
CA GLN A 194 -12.88 -6.63 21.60
C GLN A 194 -14.22 -6.25 20.99
N VAL A 195 -14.53 -6.73 19.78
CA VAL A 195 -15.83 -6.50 19.13
C VAL A 195 -16.97 -7.05 20.00
N LYS A 196 -16.84 -8.28 20.51
CA LYS A 196 -17.82 -8.92 21.39
C LYS A 196 -17.98 -8.15 22.72
N ARG A 197 -16.89 -7.82 23.39
CA ARG A 197 -16.88 -7.10 24.67
C ARG A 197 -17.52 -5.71 24.57
N MET A 198 -17.30 -5.03 23.46
CA MET A 198 -17.83 -3.68 23.21
C MET A 198 -19.24 -3.69 22.60
N GLY A 199 -19.85 -4.86 22.36
CA GLY A 199 -21.17 -4.98 21.76
C GLY A 199 -21.25 -4.37 20.34
N LEU A 200 -20.15 -4.37 19.59
CA LEU A 200 -20.11 -3.73 18.26
C LEU A 200 -20.73 -4.65 17.20
N LYS A 201 -21.50 -4.03 16.31
CA LYS A 201 -22.06 -4.74 15.16
C LYS A 201 -21.06 -4.71 14.01
N VAL A 202 -20.70 -5.88 13.49
CA VAL A 202 -19.91 -6.01 12.25
C VAL A 202 -20.88 -5.90 11.08
N GLU A 203 -20.59 -4.99 10.15
CA GLU A 203 -21.38 -4.75 8.94
C GLU A 203 -20.65 -5.31 7.72
N SER A 204 -21.38 -5.43 6.60
CA SER A 204 -20.81 -5.64 5.27
C SER A 204 -21.25 -4.52 4.35
N SER A 205 -20.33 -4.03 3.53
CA SER A 205 -20.63 -3.00 2.54
C SER A 205 -21.12 -3.56 1.19
N VAL A 206 -21.13 -4.87 1.04
CA VAL A 206 -21.60 -5.53 -0.18
C VAL A 206 -23.03 -5.07 -0.50
N GLY A 207 -23.25 -4.57 -1.72
CA GLY A 207 -24.54 -4.01 -2.17
C GLY A 207 -24.87 -2.62 -1.59
N ALA A 208 -24.00 -2.03 -0.77
CA ALA A 208 -24.18 -0.70 -0.17
C ALA A 208 -23.23 0.37 -0.73
N ILE A 209 -22.31 -0.02 -1.62
CA ILE A 209 -21.35 0.87 -2.27
C ILE A 209 -21.75 1.05 -3.72
N THR A 210 -21.70 2.30 -4.17
CA THR A 210 -21.85 2.67 -5.59
C THR A 210 -20.72 3.64 -5.96
N THR A 211 -20.13 3.45 -7.12
CA THR A 211 -19.15 4.38 -7.69
C THR A 211 -19.73 5.02 -8.93
N GLN A 212 -19.52 6.30 -9.08
CA GLN A 212 -19.93 7.06 -10.25
C GLN A 212 -18.88 8.09 -10.63
N THR A 213 -18.71 8.31 -11.91
CA THR A 213 -17.85 9.36 -12.44
C THR A 213 -18.60 10.68 -12.43
N VAL A 214 -17.98 11.73 -11.91
CA VAL A 214 -18.53 13.08 -11.82
C VAL A 214 -17.53 14.10 -12.35
N GLU A 215 -18.02 15.22 -12.83
CA GLU A 215 -17.19 16.36 -13.16
C GLU A 215 -16.42 16.83 -11.90
N SER A 216 -15.11 16.98 -12.02
CA SER A 216 -14.21 17.43 -10.95
C SER A 216 -13.63 18.82 -11.19
N GLY A 217 -13.87 19.40 -12.34
CA GLY A 217 -13.47 20.73 -12.73
C GLY A 217 -13.34 20.89 -14.24
N VAL A 218 -13.11 22.12 -14.66
CA VAL A 218 -12.88 22.46 -16.07
C VAL A 218 -11.54 23.22 -16.17
N ASP A 219 -10.70 22.84 -17.11
CA ASP A 219 -9.55 23.65 -17.47
C ASP A 219 -10.05 24.92 -18.15
N LYS A 220 -9.91 26.06 -17.48
CA LYS A 220 -10.41 27.35 -17.99
C LYS A 220 -9.72 27.78 -19.28
N ARG A 221 -8.53 27.26 -19.55
CA ARG A 221 -7.73 27.60 -20.71
C ARG A 221 -8.15 26.79 -21.94
N THR A 222 -8.35 25.48 -21.77
CA THR A 222 -8.65 24.56 -22.89
C THR A 222 -10.14 24.24 -22.99
N GLY A 223 -10.92 24.50 -21.96
CA GLY A 223 -12.32 24.07 -21.85
C GLY A 223 -12.46 22.55 -21.56
N GLU A 224 -11.36 21.85 -21.33
CA GLU A 224 -11.36 20.42 -21.02
C GLU A 224 -12.06 20.16 -19.69
N VAL A 225 -13.03 19.26 -19.71
CA VAL A 225 -13.75 18.82 -18.50
C VAL A 225 -12.99 17.67 -17.88
N TYR A 226 -12.58 17.86 -16.63
CA TYR A 226 -11.96 16.79 -15.83
C TYR A 226 -13.03 15.99 -15.11
N GLU A 227 -12.87 14.68 -15.13
CA GLU A 227 -13.74 13.75 -14.44
C GLU A 227 -12.99 13.00 -13.35
N SER A 228 -13.70 12.65 -12.28
CA SER A 228 -13.16 11.82 -11.19
C SER A 228 -14.23 10.91 -10.65
N ASP A 229 -13.83 9.73 -10.23
CA ASP A 229 -14.71 8.82 -9.53
C ASP A 229 -14.96 9.30 -8.11
N VAL A 230 -16.23 9.17 -7.68
CA VAL A 230 -16.66 9.31 -6.29
C VAL A 230 -17.37 8.04 -5.86
N THR A 231 -17.11 7.60 -4.65
CA THR A 231 -17.72 6.41 -4.07
C THR A 231 -18.70 6.82 -2.98
N THR A 232 -19.89 6.26 -3.03
CA THR A 232 -20.94 6.48 -2.04
C THR A 232 -21.25 5.17 -1.33
N PHE A 233 -21.17 5.19 -0.01
CA PHE A 233 -21.74 4.17 0.87
C PHE A 233 -23.11 4.63 1.38
N THR A 234 -24.11 3.75 1.28
CA THR A 234 -25.47 4.05 1.74
C THR A 234 -25.98 2.93 2.66
N ARG A 235 -26.45 3.29 3.84
CA ARG A 235 -27.09 2.35 4.76
C ARG A 235 -28.28 3.02 5.46
N GLY A 236 -29.50 2.62 5.08
CA GLY A 236 -30.72 3.29 5.51
C GLY A 236 -30.72 4.76 5.08
N LYS A 237 -30.92 5.68 6.03
CA LYS A 237 -30.88 7.13 5.78
C LYS A 237 -29.47 7.74 5.80
N GLN A 238 -28.46 6.96 6.17
CA GLN A 238 -27.08 7.44 6.27
C GLN A 238 -26.36 7.25 4.94
N ARG A 239 -25.68 8.29 4.52
CA ARG A 239 -24.92 8.33 3.27
C ARG A 239 -23.59 9.01 3.49
N MET A 240 -22.53 8.42 2.96
CA MET A 240 -21.21 9.03 2.85
C MET A 240 -20.74 8.95 1.41
N THR A 241 -20.33 10.08 0.84
CA THR A 241 -19.72 10.17 -0.49
C THR A 241 -18.31 10.74 -0.33
N THR A 242 -17.34 10.15 -1.00
CA THR A 242 -15.97 10.68 -1.05
C THR A 242 -15.93 12.00 -1.83
N GLY A 243 -14.97 12.86 -1.52
CA GLY A 243 -14.64 13.99 -2.39
C GLY A 243 -14.06 13.53 -3.72
N THR A 244 -14.08 14.40 -4.73
CA THR A 244 -13.44 14.18 -6.04
C THR A 244 -11.93 13.97 -5.85
N GLY A 245 -11.39 12.89 -6.44
CA GLY A 245 -10.00 12.49 -6.28
C GLY A 245 -9.70 11.70 -4.99
N TRP A 246 -10.71 11.41 -4.14
CA TRP A 246 -10.56 10.70 -2.86
C TRP A 246 -11.24 9.33 -2.79
N ALA A 247 -11.81 8.85 -3.89
CA ALA A 247 -12.40 7.52 -3.98
C ALA A 247 -11.31 6.43 -4.13
N ASN A 248 -10.36 6.41 -3.19
CA ASN A 248 -9.24 5.47 -3.22
C ASN A 248 -8.66 5.26 -1.82
N ASN A 249 -7.86 4.20 -1.69
CA ASN A 249 -7.06 3.92 -0.52
C ASN A 249 -5.58 4.12 -0.86
N ALA A 250 -4.98 5.19 -0.34
CA ALA A 250 -3.58 5.53 -0.63
C ALA A 250 -2.60 4.43 -0.21
N GLY A 251 -2.87 3.74 0.90
CA GLY A 251 -2.04 2.63 1.36
C GLY A 251 -2.14 1.40 0.45
N GLN A 252 -3.35 1.09 0.01
CA GLN A 252 -3.58 0.04 -0.97
C GLN A 252 -2.94 0.38 -2.32
N LEU A 253 -3.09 1.62 -2.80
CA LEU A 253 -2.47 2.07 -4.04
C LEU A 253 -0.94 2.13 -3.95
N ALA A 254 -0.37 2.36 -2.80
CA ALA A 254 1.07 2.33 -2.54
C ALA A 254 1.66 0.90 -2.58
N MET A 255 0.95 -0.05 -1.97
CA MET A 255 1.16 -1.48 -2.17
C MET A 255 0.65 -1.96 -3.54
N GLY A 256 -0.13 -1.20 -4.13
CA GLY A 256 -1.39 -1.27 -4.79
C GLY A 256 -1.38 -1.31 -6.26
N SER A 257 -0.30 -1.25 -7.03
CA SER A 257 -0.32 -1.87 -8.36
C SER A 257 -0.42 -3.38 -8.22
N ASP A 258 0.16 -3.93 -7.19
CA ASP A 258 0.29 -5.37 -7.04
C ASP A 258 -1.00 -6.04 -6.56
N VAL A 259 -1.68 -5.49 -5.56
CA VAL A 259 -2.99 -6.02 -5.11
C VAL A 259 -4.06 -5.85 -6.19
N ASN A 260 -4.15 -4.65 -6.79
CA ASN A 260 -5.10 -4.43 -7.88
C ASN A 260 -4.76 -5.26 -9.14
N MET A 261 -3.47 -5.45 -9.41
CA MET A 261 -3.04 -6.32 -10.50
C MET A 261 -3.37 -7.77 -10.20
N ALA A 262 -3.19 -8.25 -8.97
CA ALA A 262 -3.58 -9.59 -8.57
C ALA A 262 -5.08 -9.84 -8.79
N ARG A 263 -5.95 -8.88 -8.40
CA ARG A 263 -7.40 -8.94 -8.67
C ARG A 263 -7.70 -8.99 -10.16
N LYS A 264 -7.12 -8.10 -10.95
CA LYS A 264 -7.30 -8.10 -12.41
C LYS A 264 -6.79 -9.37 -13.07
N LEU A 265 -5.72 -9.96 -12.55
CA LEU A 265 -5.22 -11.23 -13.05
C LEU A 265 -6.21 -12.37 -12.81
N VAL A 266 -6.94 -12.36 -11.68
CA VAL A 266 -8.02 -13.34 -11.44
C VAL A 266 -9.19 -13.15 -12.41
N GLU A 267 -9.55 -11.91 -12.74
CA GLU A 267 -10.64 -11.57 -13.68
C GLU A 267 -10.28 -11.85 -15.15
N LEU A 268 -8.99 -11.87 -15.48
CA LEU A 268 -8.51 -12.04 -16.85
C LEU A 268 -8.71 -13.49 -17.33
N GLN A 269 -9.64 -13.71 -18.27
CA GLN A 269 -10.00 -15.05 -18.77
C GLN A 269 -8.89 -15.70 -19.62
N ASN A 270 -8.10 -14.89 -20.34
CA ASN A 270 -7.03 -15.39 -21.20
C ASN A 270 -5.81 -15.84 -20.35
N ARG A 271 -5.59 -17.15 -20.28
CA ARG A 271 -4.53 -17.78 -19.46
C ARG A 271 -3.12 -17.41 -19.95
N GLU A 272 -2.89 -17.41 -21.26
CA GLU A 272 -1.57 -17.07 -21.82
C GLU A 272 -1.19 -15.62 -21.55
N LEU A 273 -2.13 -14.70 -21.78
CA LEU A 273 -1.92 -13.29 -21.46
C LEU A 273 -1.68 -13.10 -19.96
N ARG A 274 -2.41 -13.80 -19.11
CA ARG A 274 -2.22 -13.76 -17.66
C ARG A 274 -0.81 -14.20 -17.27
N GLN A 275 -0.31 -15.29 -17.84
CA GLN A 275 1.04 -15.80 -17.59
C GLN A 275 2.11 -14.79 -18.06
N GLN A 276 1.97 -14.21 -19.25
CA GLN A 276 2.90 -13.18 -19.76
C GLN A 276 2.94 -11.95 -18.85
N VAL A 277 1.77 -11.49 -18.39
CA VAL A 277 1.70 -10.34 -17.46
C VAL A 277 2.36 -10.69 -16.12
N ILE A 278 2.12 -11.87 -15.56
CA ILE A 278 2.76 -12.34 -14.32
C ILE A 278 4.28 -12.33 -14.46
N GLN A 279 4.80 -12.89 -15.54
CA GLN A 279 6.23 -12.92 -15.81
C GLN A 279 6.83 -11.51 -15.91
N SER A 280 6.22 -10.64 -16.72
CA SER A 280 6.65 -9.24 -16.84
C SER A 280 6.66 -8.48 -15.50
N LEU A 281 5.66 -8.72 -14.65
CA LEU A 281 5.58 -8.11 -13.33
C LEU A 281 6.66 -8.63 -12.37
N ASN A 282 6.95 -9.93 -12.41
CA ASN A 282 7.96 -10.55 -11.56
C ASN A 282 9.38 -10.12 -11.98
N ASP A 283 9.62 -9.93 -13.26
CA ASP A 283 10.91 -9.50 -13.81
C ASP A 283 11.16 -7.99 -13.68
N ALA A 284 10.18 -7.21 -13.19
CA ALA A 284 10.28 -5.76 -13.10
C ALA A 284 11.42 -5.30 -12.15
N PRO A 285 12.48 -4.62 -12.64
CA PRO A 285 13.62 -4.22 -11.81
C PRO A 285 13.24 -3.29 -10.65
N ALA A 286 12.26 -2.43 -10.87
CA ALA A 286 11.79 -1.50 -9.84
C ALA A 286 11.20 -2.21 -8.62
N ARG A 287 10.48 -3.33 -8.83
CA ARG A 287 9.97 -4.18 -7.74
C ARG A 287 11.11 -4.79 -6.94
N GLN A 288 12.09 -5.38 -7.64
CA GLN A 288 13.24 -6.01 -7.00
C GLN A 288 14.06 -5.00 -6.20
N ALA A 289 14.26 -3.78 -6.72
CA ALA A 289 14.95 -2.70 -6.03
C ALA A 289 14.18 -2.24 -4.78
N ALA A 290 12.87 -2.01 -4.88
CA ALA A 290 12.05 -1.60 -3.75
C ALA A 290 12.04 -2.65 -2.62
N PHE A 291 11.93 -3.94 -2.97
CA PHE A 291 12.01 -5.04 -2.01
C PHE A 291 13.39 -5.11 -1.36
N SER A 292 14.46 -5.02 -2.15
CA SER A 292 15.84 -5.04 -1.67
C SER A 292 16.12 -3.91 -0.66
N GLN A 293 15.65 -2.71 -0.96
CA GLN A 293 15.76 -1.56 -0.06
C GLN A 293 14.98 -1.77 1.25
N TRP A 294 13.75 -2.27 1.16
CA TRP A 294 12.92 -2.58 2.32
C TRP A 294 13.59 -3.63 3.23
N VAL A 295 14.10 -4.72 2.67
CA VAL A 295 14.85 -5.75 3.43
C VAL A 295 16.05 -5.15 4.16
N GLY A 296 16.84 -4.31 3.48
CA GLY A 296 18.00 -3.63 4.07
C GLY A 296 17.57 -2.78 5.27
N ASN A 297 16.52 -2.00 5.12
CA ASN A 297 15.99 -1.14 6.17
C ASN A 297 15.49 -1.95 7.38
N VAL A 298 14.70 -2.99 7.16
CA VAL A 298 14.12 -3.84 8.23
C VAL A 298 15.21 -4.55 9.02
N LEU A 299 16.18 -5.16 8.35
CA LEU A 299 17.25 -5.90 9.03
C LEU A 299 18.25 -4.99 9.76
N THR A 300 18.45 -3.76 9.29
CA THR A 300 19.29 -2.75 9.95
C THR A 300 18.61 -2.21 11.22
N THR A 301 17.36 -1.86 11.14
CA THR A 301 16.62 -1.27 12.27
C THR A 301 16.17 -2.31 13.29
N ARG A 302 16.05 -3.58 12.88
CA ARG A 302 15.49 -4.68 13.68
C ARG A 302 14.14 -4.33 14.33
N SER A 303 13.43 -3.37 13.75
CA SER A 303 12.08 -3.01 14.17
C SER A 303 11.16 -4.21 13.89
N THR A 304 10.25 -4.51 14.82
CA THR A 304 9.22 -5.54 14.66
C THR A 304 7.88 -4.91 14.29
N GLY A 305 7.91 -4.03 13.29
CA GLY A 305 6.69 -3.48 12.70
C GLY A 305 5.81 -4.57 12.06
N ASN A 306 4.63 -4.19 11.62
CA ASN A 306 3.68 -5.07 10.93
C ASN A 306 3.61 -4.77 9.42
N SER A 307 4.69 -4.22 8.82
CA SER A 307 4.69 -3.95 7.39
C SER A 307 4.75 -5.26 6.57
N VAL A 308 4.13 -5.22 5.41
CA VAL A 308 4.13 -6.32 4.44
C VAL A 308 4.62 -5.78 3.10
N GLN A 309 5.59 -6.46 2.50
CA GLN A 309 6.15 -6.07 1.21
C GLN A 309 5.89 -7.15 0.16
N PRO A 310 5.31 -6.80 -1.01
CA PRO A 310 5.15 -7.72 -2.13
C PRO A 310 6.48 -8.29 -2.61
N LEU A 311 6.52 -9.60 -2.79
CA LEU A 311 7.63 -10.35 -3.39
C LEU A 311 7.45 -10.50 -4.90
N GLY A 312 6.26 -10.87 -5.33
CA GLY A 312 5.93 -11.18 -6.71
C GLY A 312 4.58 -11.85 -6.84
N PHE A 313 4.29 -12.35 -8.02
CA PHE A 313 3.05 -13.04 -8.34
C PHE A 313 3.29 -14.54 -8.51
N MET A 314 2.35 -15.34 -8.02
CA MET A 314 2.35 -16.78 -8.22
C MET A 314 2.14 -17.11 -9.70
N ALA A 315 2.96 -17.99 -10.26
CA ALA A 315 2.80 -18.48 -11.62
C ALA A 315 1.43 -19.15 -11.82
N GLU A 316 0.89 -19.04 -13.02
CA GLU A 316 -0.46 -19.54 -13.33
C GLU A 316 -0.63 -21.02 -13.11
N GLU A 317 0.39 -21.82 -13.47
CA GLU A 317 0.41 -23.26 -13.27
C GLU A 317 0.36 -23.63 -11.80
N LEU A 318 1.10 -22.92 -10.95
CA LEU A 318 1.14 -23.13 -9.51
C LEU A 318 -0.20 -22.77 -8.87
N ALA A 319 -0.79 -21.65 -9.29
CA ALA A 319 -2.09 -21.26 -8.78
C ALA A 319 -3.17 -22.29 -9.12
N THR A 320 -3.19 -22.78 -10.36
CA THR A 320 -4.09 -23.87 -10.78
C THR A 320 -3.86 -25.14 -9.96
N ALA A 321 -2.60 -25.50 -9.69
CA ALA A 321 -2.25 -26.67 -8.88
C ALA A 321 -2.70 -26.54 -7.42
N VAL A 322 -2.61 -25.34 -6.83
CA VAL A 322 -3.09 -25.04 -5.47
C VAL A 322 -4.61 -25.09 -5.42
N GLU A 323 -5.30 -24.47 -6.39
CA GLU A 323 -6.76 -24.47 -6.48
C GLU A 323 -7.33 -25.89 -6.59
N ALA A 324 -6.71 -26.73 -7.44
CA ALA A 324 -7.11 -28.13 -7.60
C ALA A 324 -6.97 -28.97 -6.30
N ARG A 325 -5.95 -28.67 -5.46
CA ARG A 325 -5.67 -29.39 -4.22
C ARG A 325 -6.47 -28.89 -3.02
N THR A 326 -6.76 -27.61 -2.99
CA THR A 326 -7.39 -26.96 -1.83
C THR A 326 -8.88 -26.72 -2.00
N GLY A 327 -9.40 -26.77 -3.23
CA GLY A 327 -10.77 -26.38 -3.57
C GLY A 327 -11.06 -24.89 -3.35
N LYS A 328 -10.02 -24.05 -3.20
CA LYS A 328 -10.12 -22.62 -2.93
C LYS A 328 -9.33 -21.83 -3.95
N PRO A 329 -9.77 -20.61 -4.32
CA PRO A 329 -8.99 -19.72 -5.17
C PRO A 329 -7.60 -19.45 -4.57
N ALA A 330 -6.55 -19.56 -5.37
CA ALA A 330 -5.20 -19.22 -4.95
C ALA A 330 -5.03 -17.70 -4.96
N ALA A 331 -4.40 -17.15 -3.91
CA ALA A 331 -3.93 -15.80 -3.96
C ALA A 331 -2.84 -15.67 -5.03
N ARG A 332 -2.88 -14.59 -5.78
CA ARG A 332 -1.93 -14.36 -6.88
C ARG A 332 -0.71 -13.55 -6.44
N LEU A 333 -0.79 -12.82 -5.35
CA LEU A 333 0.27 -11.96 -4.85
C LEU A 333 0.96 -12.60 -3.64
N LEU A 334 2.26 -12.79 -3.76
CA LEU A 334 3.12 -13.28 -2.69
C LEU A 334 3.77 -12.10 -1.96
N ALA A 335 3.76 -12.12 -0.62
CA ALA A 335 4.31 -11.05 0.18
C ALA A 335 5.05 -11.57 1.41
N LEU A 336 6.00 -10.79 1.93
CA LEU A 336 6.74 -11.06 3.15
C LEU A 336 6.42 -10.02 4.20
N SER A 337 6.10 -10.45 5.43
CA SER A 337 5.90 -9.52 6.54
C SER A 337 7.23 -9.18 7.22
N GLU A 338 7.31 -7.97 7.78
CA GLU A 338 8.46 -7.52 8.56
C GLU A 338 8.72 -8.45 9.75
N LYS A 339 7.65 -8.89 10.42
CA LYS A 339 7.71 -9.85 11.53
C LYS A 339 8.41 -11.16 11.12
N GLU A 340 8.04 -11.73 9.98
CA GLU A 340 8.63 -12.97 9.48
C GLU A 340 10.10 -12.77 9.07
N LEU A 341 10.41 -11.63 8.43
CA LEU A 341 11.79 -11.29 8.07
C LEU A 341 12.69 -11.15 9.31
N VAL A 342 12.24 -10.43 10.34
CA VAL A 342 12.98 -10.26 11.59
C VAL A 342 13.11 -11.59 12.34
N GLN A 343 12.06 -12.42 12.35
CA GLN A 343 12.10 -13.74 12.98
C GLN A 343 13.06 -14.70 12.26
N ALA A 344 13.12 -14.65 10.94
CA ALA A 344 14.04 -15.44 10.14
C ALA A 344 15.51 -15.03 10.39
N GLY A 345 15.76 -13.75 10.64
CA GLY A 345 17.10 -13.18 10.94
C GLY A 345 17.56 -13.31 12.40
N ARG A 346 16.82 -14.00 13.30
CA ARG A 346 17.20 -14.10 14.72
C ARG A 346 18.52 -14.85 14.94
N VAL A 347 19.32 -14.38 15.90
CA VAL A 347 20.63 -14.94 16.28
C VAL A 347 20.58 -16.45 16.53
N LYS A 348 19.50 -16.97 17.12
CA LYS A 348 19.32 -18.41 17.36
C LYS A 348 19.26 -19.23 16.04
N ARG A 349 18.69 -18.66 14.97
CA ARG A 349 18.64 -19.28 13.64
C ARG A 349 19.99 -19.14 12.92
N GLN A 350 20.66 -17.98 13.06
CA GLN A 350 22.01 -17.78 12.54
C GLN A 350 22.98 -18.80 13.10
N LYS A 351 22.99 -19.01 14.43
CA LYS A 351 23.83 -20.04 15.09
C LYS A 351 23.58 -21.47 14.61
N LYS A 352 22.39 -21.77 14.09
CA LYS A 352 22.02 -23.07 13.52
C LYS A 352 22.30 -23.19 12.01
N GLY A 353 22.86 -22.15 11.37
CA GLY A 353 23.08 -22.11 9.93
C GLY A 353 21.79 -22.05 9.08
N LEU A 354 20.63 -21.75 9.69
CA LEU A 354 19.32 -21.72 9.02
C LEU A 354 18.95 -20.34 8.47
N SER A 355 19.66 -19.30 8.87
CA SER A 355 19.40 -17.92 8.45
C SER A 355 20.03 -17.64 7.10
N LEU A 356 19.34 -16.81 6.31
CA LEU A 356 19.88 -16.30 5.04
C LEU A 356 20.83 -15.12 5.30
N THR A 357 21.69 -14.85 4.35
CA THR A 357 22.47 -13.61 4.27
C THR A 357 21.57 -12.46 3.81
N LEU A 358 22.01 -11.21 3.99
CA LEU A 358 21.29 -10.05 3.49
C LEU A 358 21.00 -10.15 1.97
N ALA A 359 22.03 -10.53 1.20
CA ALA A 359 21.90 -10.68 -0.25
C ALA A 359 20.86 -11.74 -0.66
N GLU A 360 20.80 -12.85 0.08
CA GLU A 360 19.81 -13.89 -0.17
C GLU A 360 18.39 -13.45 0.20
N TYR A 361 18.21 -12.69 1.29
CA TYR A 361 16.89 -12.08 1.58
C TYR A 361 16.47 -11.09 0.47
N GLN A 362 17.40 -10.29 -0.03
CA GLN A 362 17.16 -9.33 -1.12
C GLN A 362 16.83 -10.03 -2.45
N ALA A 363 17.33 -11.25 -2.64
CA ALA A 363 17.08 -12.05 -3.85
C ALA A 363 15.75 -12.80 -3.85
N LEU A 364 14.96 -12.81 -2.77
CA LEU A 364 13.70 -13.56 -2.68
C LEU A 364 12.72 -13.30 -3.84
N PRO A 365 12.53 -12.06 -4.36
CA PRO A 365 11.69 -11.86 -5.53
C PRO A 365 12.14 -12.64 -6.77
N ARG A 366 13.46 -12.75 -7.00
CA ARG A 366 14.02 -13.54 -8.10
C ARG A 366 13.79 -15.05 -7.92
N ILE A 367 13.84 -15.52 -6.67
CA ILE A 367 13.57 -16.92 -6.34
C ILE A 367 12.11 -17.28 -6.62
N VAL A 368 11.20 -16.36 -6.32
CA VAL A 368 9.78 -16.54 -6.63
C VAL A 368 9.52 -16.47 -8.14
N ALA A 369 10.20 -15.57 -8.84
CA ALA A 369 10.06 -15.42 -10.29
C ALA A 369 10.62 -16.64 -11.06
N ASN A 370 11.78 -17.19 -10.63
CA ASN A 370 12.51 -18.23 -11.32
C ASN A 370 13.04 -19.30 -10.31
N PRO A 371 12.16 -20.09 -9.71
CA PRO A 371 12.55 -21.14 -8.78
C PRO A 371 13.23 -22.32 -9.52
N SER A 372 14.23 -22.96 -8.88
CA SER A 372 14.80 -24.21 -9.40
C SER A 372 13.77 -25.35 -9.34
N ALA A 373 12.98 -25.38 -8.27
CA ALA A 373 11.86 -26.29 -8.11
C ALA A 373 10.77 -25.66 -7.24
N VAL A 374 9.53 -26.13 -7.40
CA VAL A 374 8.44 -25.83 -6.48
C VAL A 374 7.83 -27.12 -6.00
N LEU A 375 7.76 -27.29 -4.68
CA LEU A 375 7.22 -28.46 -4.02
C LEU A 375 5.92 -28.10 -3.30
N TRP A 376 5.02 -29.07 -3.22
CA TRP A 376 3.83 -29.05 -2.37
C TRP A 376 4.06 -29.93 -1.15
N ASP A 377 3.90 -29.37 0.04
CA ASP A 377 3.89 -30.13 1.29
C ASP A 377 2.48 -30.65 1.53
N THR A 378 2.30 -31.96 1.40
CA THR A 378 1.00 -32.66 1.53
C THR A 378 0.45 -32.60 2.95
N GLN A 379 1.31 -32.51 3.96
CA GLN A 379 0.91 -32.51 5.38
C GLN A 379 0.47 -31.10 5.82
N THR A 380 1.22 -30.08 5.42
CA THR A 380 0.95 -28.68 5.85
C THR A 380 0.14 -27.90 4.84
N GLN A 381 -0.10 -28.46 3.65
CA GLN A 381 -0.77 -27.80 2.52
C GLN A 381 -0.13 -26.48 2.15
N ARG A 382 1.20 -26.49 1.93
CA ARG A 382 1.99 -25.27 1.65
C ARG A 382 2.83 -25.44 0.41
N LEU A 383 3.00 -24.36 -0.34
CA LEU A 383 3.99 -24.28 -1.40
C LEU A 383 5.38 -23.99 -0.84
N MET A 384 6.38 -24.56 -1.47
CA MET A 384 7.78 -24.34 -1.14
C MET A 384 8.56 -24.01 -2.42
N TYR A 385 9.00 -22.78 -2.53
CA TYR A 385 9.90 -22.34 -3.60
C TYR A 385 11.33 -22.69 -3.22
N ILE A 386 12.00 -23.39 -4.08
CA ILE A 386 13.37 -23.87 -3.89
C ILE A 386 14.27 -23.15 -4.87
N SER A 387 15.43 -22.69 -4.39
CA SER A 387 16.48 -22.12 -5.21
C SER A 387 17.85 -22.47 -4.61
N GLY A 388 18.86 -22.64 -5.45
CA GLY A 388 20.22 -22.92 -5.03
C GLY A 388 20.83 -24.13 -5.70
N ASP A 389 22.15 -24.27 -5.55
CA ASP A 389 22.96 -25.35 -6.07
C ASP A 389 23.06 -26.52 -5.05
N ALA A 390 23.63 -27.64 -5.46
CA ALA A 390 23.72 -28.88 -4.70
C ALA A 390 24.34 -28.75 -3.28
N GLY A 391 25.02 -27.64 -2.98
CA GLY A 391 25.67 -27.38 -1.68
C GLY A 391 24.89 -26.51 -0.69
N SER A 392 23.94 -25.68 -1.17
CA SER A 392 23.19 -24.75 -0.30
C SER A 392 21.83 -24.42 -0.92
N THR A 393 20.82 -25.13 -0.50
CA THR A 393 19.46 -24.95 -1.03
C THR A 393 18.66 -23.98 -0.17
N LEU A 394 18.13 -22.93 -0.78
CA LEU A 394 17.19 -22.00 -0.17
C LEU A 394 15.78 -22.52 -0.31
N LYS A 395 15.07 -22.63 0.80
CA LYS A 395 13.65 -22.97 0.86
C LYS A 395 12.86 -21.77 1.31
N THR A 396 11.93 -21.30 0.48
CA THR A 396 10.96 -20.27 0.82
C THR A 396 9.58 -20.91 0.91
N VAL A 397 9.01 -20.95 2.11
CA VAL A 397 7.69 -21.54 2.34
C VAL A 397 6.61 -20.48 2.18
N VAL A 398 5.61 -20.77 1.37
CA VAL A 398 4.43 -19.93 1.17
C VAL A 398 3.22 -20.65 1.73
N ASN A 399 2.48 -20.01 2.63
CA ASN A 399 1.18 -20.47 3.07
C ASN A 399 0.17 -20.23 1.96
N ALA A 400 -0.28 -21.29 1.29
CA ALA A 400 -1.39 -21.24 0.36
C ALA A 400 -2.51 -22.15 0.87
N PRO A 401 -3.75 -21.75 0.79
CA PRO A 401 -4.29 -20.40 0.93
C PRO A 401 -4.42 -20.02 2.41
N TRP A 402 -4.29 -18.74 2.72
CA TRP A 402 -4.48 -18.25 4.07
C TRP A 402 -5.91 -18.51 4.57
N GLN A 403 -6.07 -19.27 5.65
CA GLN A 403 -7.37 -19.78 6.10
C GLN A 403 -8.29 -18.75 6.76
N SER A 404 -7.88 -17.53 6.94
CA SER A 404 -8.72 -16.48 7.50
C SER A 404 -9.25 -15.53 6.41
N GLY A 405 -10.30 -15.98 5.72
CA GLY A 405 -11.28 -15.17 5.01
C GLY A 405 -10.74 -13.97 4.22
N ARG A 406 -10.55 -14.16 2.91
CA ARG A 406 -10.58 -13.14 1.87
C ARG A 406 -9.67 -11.93 2.02
N VAL A 407 -8.38 -12.12 1.98
CA VAL A 407 -7.60 -11.40 1.00
C VAL A 407 -7.42 -12.35 -0.18
N ASP A 408 -8.36 -12.37 -1.09
CA ASP A 408 -8.38 -13.25 -2.28
C ASP A 408 -7.17 -13.05 -3.20
N THR A 409 -6.19 -12.26 -2.77
CA THR A 409 -5.09 -11.76 -3.59
C THR A 409 -3.70 -11.80 -2.94
N LEU A 410 -3.58 -12.15 -1.65
CA LEU A 410 -2.30 -12.07 -0.93
C LEU A 410 -1.97 -13.38 -0.20
N ASP A 411 -0.91 -14.07 -0.59
CA ASP A 411 -0.30 -15.16 0.17
C ASP A 411 0.94 -14.70 0.92
N VAL A 412 1.02 -15.00 2.21
CA VAL A 412 2.14 -14.59 3.05
C VAL A 412 3.22 -15.65 3.06
N VAL A 413 4.45 -15.25 2.75
CA VAL A 413 5.65 -16.08 2.90
C VAL A 413 5.94 -16.26 4.39
N VAL A 414 5.94 -17.50 4.84
CA VAL A 414 6.03 -17.81 6.27
C VAL A 414 7.45 -17.81 6.78
N THR A 415 8.40 -18.37 6.06
CA THR A 415 9.79 -18.34 6.53
C THR A 415 10.77 -18.75 5.44
N PRO A 416 11.58 -17.86 4.90
CA PRO A 416 12.74 -18.23 4.12
C PRO A 416 13.81 -18.83 5.03
N GLN A 417 14.37 -19.98 4.65
CA GLN A 417 15.42 -20.67 5.42
C GLN A 417 16.30 -21.55 4.53
N ARG A 418 17.50 -21.87 5.01
CA ARG A 418 18.35 -22.88 4.39
C ARG A 418 17.89 -24.27 4.80
N VAL A 419 17.92 -25.21 3.85
CA VAL A 419 17.68 -26.63 4.08
C VAL A 419 18.66 -27.48 3.27
N PRO A 420 19.13 -28.59 3.80
CA PRO A 420 19.92 -29.56 3.03
C PRO A 420 19.10 -30.17 1.90
N LEU A 421 19.68 -30.29 0.69
CA LEU A 421 19.02 -30.94 -0.44
C LEU A 421 18.60 -32.39 -0.10
N SER A 422 19.41 -33.09 0.70
CA SER A 422 19.08 -34.44 1.19
C SER A 422 17.78 -34.52 1.99
N ALA A 423 17.46 -33.44 2.75
CA ALA A 423 16.20 -33.39 3.50
C ALA A 423 14.99 -33.21 2.56
N LEU A 424 15.14 -32.43 1.47
CA LEU A 424 14.10 -32.29 0.47
C LEU A 424 13.87 -33.58 -0.30
N LYS A 425 14.93 -34.26 -0.73
CA LYS A 425 14.84 -35.58 -1.42
C LYS A 425 14.20 -36.61 -0.54
N LYS A 426 14.58 -36.70 0.74
CA LYS A 426 13.95 -37.60 1.70
C LYS A 426 12.45 -37.32 1.88
N GLY A 427 12.05 -36.06 1.89
CA GLY A 427 10.64 -35.68 1.94
C GLY A 427 9.87 -36.09 0.69
N MET A 428 10.50 -36.04 -0.49
CA MET A 428 9.90 -36.55 -1.74
C MET A 428 9.80 -38.08 -1.72
N ASP A 429 10.84 -38.79 -1.32
CA ASP A 429 10.85 -40.24 -1.24
C ASP A 429 9.79 -40.76 -0.27
N SER A 430 9.50 -40.03 0.80
CA SER A 430 8.46 -40.36 1.78
C SER A 430 7.03 -39.95 1.37
N GLY A 431 6.85 -39.27 0.23
CA GLY A 431 5.56 -38.76 -0.19
C GLY A 431 5.08 -37.51 0.57
N GLN A 432 5.91 -36.97 1.45
CA GLN A 432 5.58 -35.69 2.14
C GLN A 432 5.59 -34.51 1.18
N TYR A 433 6.53 -34.51 0.23
CA TYR A 433 6.67 -33.45 -0.76
C TYR A 433 6.37 -33.99 -2.16
N GLU A 434 5.54 -33.24 -2.87
CA GLU A 434 5.19 -33.48 -4.27
C GLU A 434 5.84 -32.42 -5.14
N LEU A 435 6.54 -32.80 -6.21
CA LEU A 435 7.13 -31.86 -7.17
C LEU A 435 6.04 -31.29 -8.08
N LEU A 436 5.88 -29.97 -8.08
CA LEU A 436 4.93 -29.27 -8.96
C LEU A 436 5.61 -28.66 -10.17
N GLN A 437 6.85 -28.19 -10.02
CA GLN A 437 7.59 -27.50 -11.08
C GLN A 437 9.10 -27.68 -10.90
N GLY A 438 9.86 -27.72 -12.00
CA GLY A 438 11.32 -27.75 -12.01
C GLY A 438 11.92 -29.11 -11.64
N ALA A 439 13.14 -29.10 -11.11
CA ALA A 439 13.88 -30.30 -10.65
C ALA A 439 14.74 -29.97 -9.41
N LEU A 440 15.01 -31.01 -8.57
CA LEU A 440 15.87 -30.93 -7.38
C LEU A 440 17.19 -31.67 -7.58
#